data_68b4f2cbdf9a35a2d890000e1a553a01
#
_entry.id   68b4f2cbdf9a35a2d890000e1a553a01
#
_cell.length_a   1.000
_cell.length_b   1.000
_cell.length_c   1.000
_cell.angle_alpha   90.00
_cell.angle_beta   90.00
_cell.angle_gamma   90.00
#
_symmetry.space_group_name_H-M   'P 1'
#
loop_
_entity.id
_entity.type
_entity.pdbx_description
1 polymer ?
#
loop_
_entity_poly.entity_id
_entity_poly.type
_entity_poly.pdbx_seq_one_letter_code
_entity_poly.pdbx_strand_id
1 'polypeptide(L)'
;MGIPIFLSNIAVQSSYSKQAMTLQILNRQNSLLNAFLNEIRNVELQNDRMRFRRNLERVGEIMAYEISKTFSYVPQTIQTPINPAEVNLPAQDVVIATVLRAGLPFHQGFLNYFDRAESAFISARRAYNRTQETMEVRFDSIYTPQLDGKILLLVDPMLATGSSLVVAYKELLAQGGAPAHTHIASVIASRPGIEYVEKTLVGQSVSLWTAALDDKLTPKLYIDPGLGDAGDLAFGGKI
;
A
#
# COMPACT_ATOMS: atom_id res chain seq x y z
N MET A 1 -55.87 -18.44 13.54
CA MET A 1 -54.64 -19.23 13.80
C MET A 1 -53.49 -18.52 13.12
N GLY A 2 -52.73 -17.75 13.86
CA GLY A 2 -51.57 -17.03 13.35
C GLY A 2 -50.29 -17.81 13.59
N ILE A 3 -49.47 -17.99 12.57
CA ILE A 3 -48.15 -18.63 12.63
C ILE A 3 -47.14 -17.56 13.02
N PRO A 4 -46.34 -17.72 14.07
CA PRO A 4 -45.32 -16.77 14.41
C PRO A 4 -44.08 -16.96 13.48
N ILE A 5 -43.67 -15.91 12.78
CA ILE A 5 -42.43 -15.87 12.04
C ILE A 5 -41.29 -15.64 13.05
N PHE A 6 -40.50 -16.69 13.29
CA PHE A 6 -39.24 -16.58 14.03
C PHE A 6 -38.17 -15.97 13.09
N LEU A 7 -37.87 -14.68 13.27
CA LEU A 7 -36.66 -14.06 12.74
C LEU A 7 -35.47 -14.52 13.60
N SER A 8 -34.72 -15.49 13.12
CA SER A 8 -33.43 -15.85 13.71
C SER A 8 -32.40 -14.79 13.29
N ASN A 9 -32.04 -13.91 14.23
CA ASN A 9 -30.86 -13.07 14.14
C ASN A 9 -29.61 -13.96 14.14
N ILE A 10 -29.07 -14.28 12.97
CA ILE A 10 -27.74 -14.86 12.86
C ILE A 10 -26.76 -13.69 13.00
N ALA A 11 -26.32 -13.44 14.22
CA ALA A 11 -25.15 -12.62 14.49
C ALA A 11 -23.92 -13.37 13.96
N VAL A 12 -23.43 -12.98 12.79
CA VAL A 12 -22.11 -13.39 12.31
C VAL A 12 -21.08 -12.75 13.24
N GLN A 13 -20.71 -13.46 14.29
CA GLN A 13 -19.53 -13.10 15.09
C GLN A 13 -18.30 -13.28 14.20
N SER A 14 -17.78 -12.15 13.70
CA SER A 14 -16.47 -12.07 13.07
C SER A 14 -15.40 -12.39 14.11
N SER A 15 -14.98 -13.65 14.17
CA SER A 15 -13.82 -14.08 14.94
C SER A 15 -12.53 -13.71 14.21
N TYR A 16 -12.21 -12.42 14.14
CA TYR A 16 -10.86 -12.00 13.82
C TYR A 16 -9.99 -12.27 15.05
N SER A 17 -9.35 -13.44 15.09
CA SER A 17 -8.23 -13.68 15.99
C SER A 17 -7.18 -12.58 15.75
N LYS A 18 -6.49 -12.14 16.81
CA LYS A 18 -5.31 -11.23 16.72
C LYS A 18 -4.24 -11.92 15.89
N GLN A 19 -4.33 -11.82 14.58
CA GLN A 19 -3.38 -12.42 13.66
C GLN A 19 -2.14 -11.53 13.65
N ALA A 20 -0.95 -12.14 13.81
CA ALA A 20 0.29 -11.40 13.66
C ALA A 20 0.33 -10.74 12.28
N MET A 21 0.81 -9.49 12.20
CA MET A 21 0.97 -8.78 10.95
C MET A 21 1.84 -9.60 9.99
N THR A 22 1.39 -9.78 8.75
CA THR A 22 2.13 -10.54 7.75
C THR A 22 3.05 -9.63 6.95
N LEU A 23 4.28 -10.06 6.71
CA LEU A 23 5.25 -9.39 5.84
C LEU A 23 5.54 -10.26 4.62
N GLN A 24 5.25 -9.72 3.43
CA GLN A 24 5.55 -10.33 2.13
C GLN A 24 6.69 -9.57 1.44
N ILE A 25 7.75 -10.28 1.04
CA ILE A 25 8.92 -9.72 0.35
C ILE A 25 9.02 -10.41 -1.01
N LEU A 26 8.66 -9.68 -2.08
CA LEU A 26 8.43 -10.30 -3.39
C LEU A 26 9.70 -10.79 -4.07
N ASN A 27 10.83 -10.09 -3.91
CA ASN A 27 12.10 -10.49 -4.55
C ASN A 27 12.77 -11.71 -3.92
N ARG A 28 12.16 -12.32 -2.89
CA ARG A 28 12.61 -13.65 -2.40
C ARG A 28 12.42 -14.75 -3.46
N GLN A 29 11.53 -14.55 -4.41
CA GLN A 29 11.37 -15.38 -5.58
C GLN A 29 11.86 -14.64 -6.83
N ASN A 30 12.69 -15.29 -7.63
CA ASN A 30 13.18 -14.70 -8.87
C ASN A 30 12.04 -14.52 -9.88
N SER A 31 11.92 -13.31 -10.40
CA SER A 31 10.93 -12.95 -11.42
C SER A 31 11.39 -11.72 -12.21
N LEU A 32 10.58 -11.25 -13.16
CA LEU A 32 10.81 -9.99 -13.89
C LEU A 32 10.87 -8.77 -12.94
N LEU A 33 10.30 -8.87 -11.74
CA LEU A 33 10.42 -7.84 -10.71
C LEU A 33 11.89 -7.47 -10.45
N ASN A 34 12.79 -8.45 -10.47
CA ASN A 34 14.23 -8.20 -10.20
C ASN A 34 14.86 -7.32 -11.28
N ALA A 35 14.41 -7.42 -12.54
CA ALA A 35 14.89 -6.53 -13.61
C ALA A 35 14.45 -5.08 -13.38
N PHE A 36 13.21 -4.86 -12.97
CA PHE A 36 12.69 -3.52 -12.66
C PHE A 36 13.36 -2.93 -11.42
N LEU A 37 13.58 -3.73 -10.37
CA LEU A 37 14.33 -3.32 -9.19
C LEU A 37 15.78 -2.95 -9.52
N ASN A 38 16.45 -3.70 -10.39
CA ASN A 38 17.79 -3.35 -10.87
C ASN A 38 17.79 -1.97 -11.52
N GLU A 39 16.88 -1.70 -12.44
CA GLU A 39 16.82 -0.40 -13.14
C GLU A 39 16.48 0.78 -12.20
N ILE A 40 15.67 0.54 -11.17
CA ILE A 40 15.32 1.55 -10.15
C ILE A 40 16.52 1.85 -9.23
N ARG A 41 17.36 0.84 -8.93
CA ARG A 41 18.45 0.95 -7.94
C ARG A 41 19.80 1.29 -8.55
N ASN A 42 20.04 0.94 -9.81
CA ASN A 42 21.32 1.11 -10.48
C ASN A 42 21.54 2.56 -10.86
N VAL A 43 22.57 3.20 -10.31
CA VAL A 43 22.90 4.62 -10.53
C VAL A 43 23.14 4.98 -12.01
N GLU A 44 23.55 4.02 -12.84
CA GLU A 44 23.76 4.21 -14.28
C GLU A 44 22.44 4.28 -15.06
N LEU A 45 21.35 3.70 -14.51
CA LEU A 45 20.07 3.53 -15.19
C LEU A 45 18.96 4.41 -14.60
N GLN A 46 18.95 4.65 -13.30
CA GLN A 46 17.86 5.28 -12.56
C GLN A 46 17.63 6.77 -12.92
N ASN A 47 18.60 7.43 -13.56
CA ASN A 47 18.51 8.86 -13.89
C ASN A 47 17.57 9.19 -15.06
N ASP A 48 17.13 8.18 -15.83
CA ASP A 48 16.03 8.31 -16.79
C ASP A 48 14.71 8.38 -16.03
N ARG A 49 14.19 9.60 -15.84
CA ARG A 49 12.95 9.84 -15.08
C ARG A 49 11.74 9.13 -15.65
N MET A 50 11.61 9.01 -16.96
CA MET A 50 10.49 8.31 -17.60
C MET A 50 10.57 6.81 -17.26
N ARG A 51 11.74 6.21 -17.44
CA ARG A 51 11.99 4.81 -17.16
C ARG A 51 11.84 4.50 -15.68
N PHE A 52 12.33 5.37 -14.79
CA PHE A 52 12.19 5.25 -13.35
C PHE A 52 10.70 5.21 -12.93
N ARG A 53 9.90 6.19 -13.41
CA ARG A 53 8.44 6.19 -13.14
C ARG A 53 7.76 4.93 -13.70
N ARG A 54 8.10 4.53 -14.93
CA ARG A 54 7.49 3.34 -15.54
C ARG A 54 7.84 2.06 -14.78
N ASN A 55 9.04 1.96 -14.20
CA ASN A 55 9.41 0.81 -13.38
C ASN A 55 8.72 0.81 -12.02
N LEU A 56 8.52 1.98 -11.39
CA LEU A 56 7.67 2.07 -10.20
C LEU A 56 6.25 1.59 -10.50
N GLU A 57 5.68 1.98 -11.63
CA GLU A 57 4.36 1.55 -12.08
C GLU A 57 4.31 0.02 -12.29
N ARG A 58 5.29 -0.57 -12.99
CA ARG A 58 5.40 -2.03 -13.21
C ARG A 58 5.51 -2.82 -11.89
N VAL A 59 6.28 -2.31 -10.94
CA VAL A 59 6.35 -2.91 -9.59
C VAL A 59 4.99 -2.85 -8.90
N GLY A 60 4.26 -1.73 -9.05
CA GLY A 60 2.90 -1.58 -8.56
C GLY A 60 1.93 -2.57 -9.18
N GLU A 61 2.00 -2.78 -10.50
CA GLU A 61 1.21 -3.77 -11.26
C GLU A 61 1.42 -5.19 -10.71
N ILE A 62 2.68 -5.61 -10.55
CA ILE A 62 3.01 -6.92 -10.01
C ILE A 62 2.50 -7.06 -8.57
N MET A 63 2.71 -6.05 -7.75
CA MET A 63 2.30 -6.07 -6.33
C MET A 63 0.78 -6.08 -6.18
N ALA A 64 0.05 -5.33 -7.01
CA ALA A 64 -1.40 -5.35 -7.07
C ALA A 64 -1.93 -6.76 -7.36
N TYR A 65 -1.34 -7.46 -8.32
CA TYR A 65 -1.68 -8.85 -8.63
C TYR A 65 -1.41 -9.79 -7.44
N GLU A 66 -0.24 -9.68 -6.80
CA GLU A 66 0.09 -10.52 -5.65
C GLU A 66 -0.84 -10.27 -4.46
N ILE A 67 -1.14 -9.01 -4.15
CA ILE A 67 -2.07 -8.62 -3.09
C ILE A 67 -3.48 -9.14 -3.39
N SER A 68 -3.95 -9.07 -4.63
CA SER A 68 -5.29 -9.52 -5.01
C SER A 68 -5.56 -10.98 -4.65
N LYS A 69 -4.54 -11.83 -4.60
CA LYS A 69 -4.65 -13.24 -4.21
C LYS A 69 -5.09 -13.45 -2.76
N THR A 70 -4.99 -12.41 -1.93
CA THR A 70 -5.40 -12.43 -0.52
C THR A 70 -6.84 -11.96 -0.30
N PHE A 71 -7.52 -11.49 -1.34
CA PHE A 71 -8.88 -11.00 -1.25
C PHE A 71 -9.88 -12.15 -1.09
N SER A 72 -11.06 -11.82 -0.58
CA SER A 72 -12.20 -12.74 -0.63
C SER A 72 -12.83 -12.71 -2.00
N TYR A 73 -13.20 -13.88 -2.51
CA TYR A 73 -13.83 -14.04 -3.81
C TYR A 73 -15.20 -14.68 -3.65
N VAL A 74 -16.15 -14.24 -4.47
CA VAL A 74 -17.52 -14.79 -4.50
C VAL A 74 -17.83 -15.32 -5.89
N PRO A 75 -18.49 -16.48 -6.00
CA PRO A 75 -18.92 -17.02 -7.29
C PRO A 75 -20.03 -16.15 -7.88
N GLN A 76 -19.92 -15.88 -9.17
CA GLN A 76 -20.95 -15.20 -9.97
C GLN A 76 -21.18 -15.95 -11.26
N THR A 77 -22.45 -16.14 -11.61
CA THR A 77 -22.82 -16.69 -12.92
C THR A 77 -22.82 -15.57 -13.95
N ILE A 78 -21.99 -15.72 -14.98
CA ILE A 78 -21.94 -14.80 -16.13
C ILE A 78 -22.49 -15.48 -17.37
N GLN A 79 -23.02 -14.70 -18.32
CA GLN A 79 -23.40 -15.20 -19.63
C GLN A 79 -22.24 -15.05 -20.60
N THR A 80 -21.73 -16.16 -21.10
CA THR A 80 -20.78 -16.17 -22.23
C THR A 80 -21.56 -16.22 -23.57
N PRO A 81 -20.91 -16.03 -24.72
CA PRO A 81 -21.58 -16.15 -26.00
C PRO A 81 -22.18 -17.54 -26.29
N ILE A 82 -21.75 -18.57 -25.55
CA ILE A 82 -22.18 -19.96 -25.80
C ILE A 82 -23.10 -20.46 -24.69
N ASN A 83 -22.67 -20.42 -23.43
CA ASN A 83 -23.41 -20.92 -22.28
C ASN A 83 -23.08 -20.10 -21.02
N PRO A 84 -23.91 -20.15 -19.96
CA PRO A 84 -23.52 -19.61 -18.65
C PRO A 84 -22.25 -20.25 -18.13
N ALA A 85 -21.43 -19.46 -17.41
CA ALA A 85 -20.23 -19.92 -16.72
C ALA A 85 -20.18 -19.31 -15.32
N GLU A 86 -19.59 -20.03 -14.37
CA GLU A 86 -19.29 -19.49 -13.03
C GLU A 86 -17.87 -18.93 -13.01
N VAL A 87 -17.74 -17.72 -12.45
CA VAL A 87 -16.46 -17.04 -12.23
C VAL A 87 -16.40 -16.51 -10.79
N ASN A 88 -15.24 -16.59 -10.17
CA ASN A 88 -15.03 -15.99 -8.86
C ASN A 88 -14.53 -14.55 -9.02
N LEU A 89 -15.27 -13.59 -8.47
CA LEU A 89 -14.92 -12.17 -8.53
C LEU A 89 -14.58 -11.63 -7.14
N PRO A 90 -13.69 -10.62 -7.02
CA PRO A 90 -13.40 -9.97 -5.75
C PRO A 90 -14.68 -9.43 -5.10
N ALA A 91 -14.82 -9.66 -3.79
CA ALA A 91 -16.02 -9.28 -3.04
C ALA A 91 -15.98 -7.87 -2.47
N GLN A 92 -14.78 -7.30 -2.32
CA GLN A 92 -14.58 -6.02 -1.65
C GLN A 92 -14.24 -4.90 -2.64
N ASP A 93 -14.72 -3.70 -2.32
CA ASP A 93 -14.26 -2.47 -2.95
C ASP A 93 -12.88 -2.09 -2.44
N VAL A 94 -12.11 -1.40 -3.28
CA VAL A 94 -10.72 -1.01 -3.02
C VAL A 94 -10.57 0.50 -3.02
N VAL A 95 -9.80 1.01 -2.06
CA VAL A 95 -9.29 2.39 -2.05
C VAL A 95 -7.77 2.33 -2.09
N ILE A 96 -7.16 3.07 -3.01
CA ILE A 96 -5.70 3.17 -3.13
C ILE A 96 -5.27 4.54 -2.61
N ALA A 97 -4.52 4.58 -1.52
CA ALA A 97 -4.00 5.79 -0.92
C ALA A 97 -2.50 5.93 -1.20
N THR A 98 -2.03 7.12 -1.54
CA THR A 98 -0.61 7.37 -1.79
C THR A 98 -0.10 8.67 -1.21
N VAL A 99 1.19 8.67 -0.82
CA VAL A 99 1.87 9.89 -0.36
C VAL A 99 2.55 10.57 -1.55
N LEU A 100 2.20 11.84 -1.77
CA LEU A 100 2.76 12.65 -2.84
C LEU A 100 4.20 13.08 -2.47
N ARG A 101 5.11 13.18 -3.45
CA ARG A 101 5.02 13.08 -4.92
C ARG A 101 5.40 11.67 -5.44
N ALA A 102 6.37 11.03 -4.80
CA ALA A 102 7.01 9.80 -5.28
C ALA A 102 6.02 8.62 -5.47
N GLY A 103 4.95 8.60 -4.69
CA GLY A 103 3.94 7.56 -4.75
C GLY A 103 3.10 7.53 -6.04
N LEU A 104 3.00 8.62 -6.80
CA LEU A 104 2.11 8.70 -7.97
C LEU A 104 2.33 7.60 -9.03
N PRO A 105 3.55 7.31 -9.51
CA PRO A 105 3.74 6.24 -10.48
C PRO A 105 3.44 4.85 -9.90
N PHE A 106 3.75 4.64 -8.63
CA PHE A 106 3.48 3.37 -7.95
C PHE A 106 1.97 3.16 -7.75
N HIS A 107 1.24 4.21 -7.36
CA HIS A 107 -0.22 4.25 -7.30
C HIS A 107 -0.85 3.93 -8.67
N GLN A 108 -0.31 4.50 -9.75
CA GLN A 108 -0.81 4.21 -11.10
C GLN A 108 -0.72 2.73 -11.45
N GLY A 109 0.35 2.04 -11.03
CA GLY A 109 0.48 0.60 -11.21
C GLY A 109 -0.63 -0.20 -10.53
N PHE A 110 -1.07 0.21 -9.35
CA PHE A 110 -2.22 -0.39 -8.68
C PHE A 110 -3.53 -0.09 -9.41
N LEU A 111 -3.74 1.14 -9.89
CA LEU A 111 -4.93 1.51 -10.66
C LEU A 111 -5.06 0.73 -11.98
N ASN A 112 -3.95 0.34 -12.60
CA ASN A 112 -3.96 -0.47 -13.82
C ASN A 112 -4.56 -1.88 -13.60
N TYR A 113 -4.67 -2.33 -12.35
CA TYR A 113 -5.26 -3.62 -11.96
C TYR A 113 -6.60 -3.47 -11.24
N PHE A 114 -6.72 -2.45 -10.42
CA PHE A 114 -7.95 -2.12 -9.70
C PHE A 114 -8.61 -0.89 -10.34
N ASP A 115 -9.03 -1.02 -11.58
CA ASP A 115 -9.54 0.07 -12.43
C ASP A 115 -10.79 0.79 -11.88
N ARG A 116 -11.51 0.16 -10.95
CA ARG A 116 -12.67 0.73 -10.25
C ARG A 116 -12.34 1.27 -8.86
N ALA A 117 -11.07 1.18 -8.44
CA ALA A 117 -10.69 1.64 -7.12
C ALA A 117 -10.84 3.17 -6.98
N GLU A 118 -11.33 3.59 -5.84
CA GLU A 118 -11.28 5.00 -5.45
C GLU A 118 -9.86 5.37 -5.02
N SER A 119 -9.50 6.65 -5.11
CA SER A 119 -8.15 7.12 -4.78
C SER A 119 -8.15 8.08 -3.62
N ALA A 120 -7.17 7.94 -2.74
CA ALA A 120 -6.83 8.89 -1.68
C ALA A 120 -5.42 9.45 -1.90
N PHE A 121 -5.26 10.75 -1.66
CA PHE A 121 -4.00 11.45 -1.84
C PHE A 121 -3.60 12.19 -0.59
N ILE A 122 -2.34 12.01 -0.20
CA ILE A 122 -1.76 12.62 0.98
C ILE A 122 -0.60 13.52 0.54
N SER A 123 -0.74 14.82 0.77
CA SER A 123 0.36 15.76 0.63
C SER A 123 1.10 15.88 1.94
N ALA A 124 2.36 15.47 1.94
CA ALA A 124 3.20 15.49 3.12
C ALA A 124 4.52 16.21 2.85
N ARG A 125 5.01 16.97 3.82
CA ARG A 125 6.35 17.57 3.81
C ARG A 125 7.09 17.28 5.10
N ARG A 126 8.41 17.17 4.99
CA ARG A 126 9.27 17.16 6.17
C ARG A 126 9.43 18.61 6.68
N ALA A 127 9.11 18.87 7.92
CA ALA A 127 9.29 20.14 8.57
C ALA A 127 10.23 19.99 9.78
N TYR A 128 11.15 20.93 9.94
CA TYR A 128 11.99 20.96 11.13
C TYR A 128 11.21 21.56 12.30
N ASN A 129 11.02 20.79 13.34
CA ASN A 129 10.43 21.27 14.58
C ASN A 129 11.51 21.96 15.43
N ARG A 130 11.49 23.30 15.46
CA ARG A 130 12.47 24.10 16.17
C ARG A 130 12.41 23.93 17.70
N THR A 131 11.27 23.51 18.23
CA THR A 131 11.07 23.35 19.68
C THR A 131 11.63 22.01 20.19
N GLN A 132 11.62 20.98 19.36
CA GLN A 132 12.07 19.63 19.71
C GLN A 132 13.37 19.24 19.00
N GLU A 133 13.92 20.13 18.16
CA GLU A 133 15.12 19.87 17.33
C GLU A 133 15.01 18.58 16.47
N THR A 134 13.79 18.24 16.04
CA THR A 134 13.49 17.02 15.30
C THR A 134 12.89 17.31 13.94
N MET A 135 13.09 16.38 13.00
CA MET A 135 12.38 16.38 11.71
C MET A 135 11.03 15.69 11.89
N GLU A 136 9.95 16.42 11.64
CA GLU A 136 8.59 15.90 11.66
C GLU A 136 8.00 15.83 10.27
N VAL A 137 7.12 14.86 10.07
CA VAL A 137 6.27 14.82 8.87
C VAL A 137 5.01 15.60 9.18
N ARG A 138 4.75 16.65 8.41
CA ARG A 138 3.50 17.41 8.45
C ARG A 138 2.71 17.15 7.19
N PHE A 139 1.43 16.90 7.39
CA PHE A 139 0.48 16.74 6.30
C PHE A 139 -0.13 18.11 5.99
N ASP A 140 -0.06 18.52 4.73
CA ASP A 140 -0.63 19.79 4.27
C ASP A 140 -2.10 19.57 3.85
N SER A 141 -2.43 18.43 3.26
CA SER A 141 -3.80 18.05 2.88
C SER A 141 -3.93 16.55 2.70
N ILE A 142 -5.12 16.06 3.01
CA ILE A 142 -5.53 14.67 2.82
C ILE A 142 -6.89 14.68 2.13
N TYR A 143 -6.96 13.95 1.03
CA TYR A 143 -8.20 13.71 0.29
C TYR A 143 -8.46 12.21 0.32
N THR A 144 -9.52 11.77 0.99
CA THR A 144 -9.88 10.37 1.12
C THR A 144 -11.38 10.16 0.91
N PRO A 145 -11.77 9.12 0.17
CA PRO A 145 -13.15 8.66 0.18
C PRO A 145 -13.46 7.93 1.50
N GLN A 146 -14.71 7.48 1.66
CA GLN A 146 -15.11 6.60 2.76
C GLN A 146 -14.36 5.27 2.69
N LEU A 147 -13.77 4.84 3.81
CA LEU A 147 -12.97 3.60 3.91
C LEU A 147 -13.74 2.43 4.54
N ASP A 148 -14.85 2.68 5.22
CA ASP A 148 -15.57 1.67 5.99
C ASP A 148 -15.91 0.43 5.15
N GLY A 149 -15.43 -0.73 5.63
CA GLY A 149 -15.67 -2.02 5.00
C GLY A 149 -14.89 -2.31 3.72
N LYS A 150 -14.14 -1.36 3.18
CA LYS A 150 -13.31 -1.50 1.97
C LYS A 150 -11.91 -2.04 2.28
N ILE A 151 -11.22 -2.48 1.26
CA ILE A 151 -9.78 -2.76 1.33
C ILE A 151 -9.00 -1.47 1.07
N LEU A 152 -8.13 -1.10 2.00
CA LEU A 152 -7.22 0.04 1.82
C LEU A 152 -5.86 -0.46 1.35
N LEU A 153 -5.38 0.05 0.21
CA LEU A 153 -4.01 -0.14 -0.28
C LEU A 153 -3.26 1.17 -0.03
N LEU A 154 -2.45 1.25 1.03
CA LEU A 154 -1.61 2.41 1.31
C LEU A 154 -0.24 2.20 0.69
N VAL A 155 0.05 2.94 -0.38
CA VAL A 155 1.22 2.71 -1.23
C VAL A 155 2.19 3.90 -1.19
N ASP A 156 3.48 3.61 -0.93
CA ASP A 156 4.58 4.56 -0.97
C ASP A 156 5.85 3.82 -1.46
N PRO A 157 6.61 4.32 -2.44
CA PRO A 157 7.81 3.65 -2.91
C PRO A 157 8.84 3.32 -1.83
N MET A 158 8.88 4.09 -0.75
CA MET A 158 9.95 4.01 0.25
C MET A 158 9.40 3.89 1.67
N LEU A 159 9.55 2.72 2.30
CA LEU A 159 9.32 2.53 3.72
C LEU A 159 10.68 2.62 4.46
N ALA A 160 11.16 3.84 4.70
CA ALA A 160 12.45 4.06 5.39
C ALA A 160 12.29 3.88 6.93
N THR A 161 11.87 4.90 7.66
CA THR A 161 11.63 4.79 9.11
C THR A 161 10.25 4.25 9.47
N GLY A 162 9.33 4.17 8.52
CA GLY A 162 7.93 3.80 8.73
C GLY A 162 7.06 4.90 9.36
N SER A 163 7.65 5.94 9.95
CA SER A 163 6.90 6.97 10.68
C SER A 163 5.89 7.72 9.80
N SER A 164 6.27 8.10 8.58
CA SER A 164 5.39 8.80 7.65
C SER A 164 4.17 7.96 7.28
N LEU A 165 4.39 6.66 6.99
CA LEU A 165 3.30 5.74 6.64
C LEU A 165 2.36 5.47 7.81
N VAL A 166 2.89 5.34 9.03
CA VAL A 166 2.06 5.16 10.22
C VAL A 166 1.19 6.38 10.49
N VAL A 167 1.74 7.59 10.36
CA VAL A 167 0.94 8.82 10.55
C VAL A 167 -0.07 8.97 9.41
N ALA A 168 0.31 8.73 8.16
CA ALA A 168 -0.60 8.72 7.02
C ALA A 168 -1.77 7.74 7.21
N TYR A 169 -1.48 6.53 7.65
CA TYR A 169 -2.49 5.53 7.97
C TYR A 169 -3.49 6.03 9.03
N LYS A 170 -2.99 6.56 10.15
CA LYS A 170 -3.84 7.06 11.24
C LYS A 170 -4.73 8.22 10.79
N GLU A 171 -4.19 9.14 10.01
CA GLU A 171 -4.95 10.27 9.46
C GLU A 171 -6.02 9.84 8.45
N LEU A 172 -5.71 8.87 7.60
CA LEU A 172 -6.70 8.27 6.68
C LEU A 172 -7.87 7.66 7.46
N LEU A 173 -7.59 6.91 8.53
CA LEU A 173 -8.64 6.32 9.36
C LEU A 173 -9.46 7.39 10.10
N ALA A 174 -8.81 8.45 10.58
CA ALA A 174 -9.50 9.53 11.28
C ALA A 174 -10.51 10.28 10.38
N GLN A 175 -10.22 10.37 9.07
CA GLN A 175 -11.06 11.11 8.13
C GLN A 175 -12.01 10.20 7.34
N GLY A 176 -11.55 9.00 6.95
CA GLY A 176 -12.27 8.11 6.05
C GLY A 176 -13.01 6.94 6.73
N GLY A 177 -12.77 6.69 8.02
CA GLY A 177 -13.36 5.55 8.73
C GLY A 177 -12.44 4.32 8.77
N ALA A 178 -13.01 3.15 9.10
CA ALA A 178 -12.27 1.92 9.35
C ALA A 178 -12.35 0.94 8.17
N PRO A 179 -11.25 0.72 7.42
CA PRO A 179 -11.23 -0.30 6.37
C PRO A 179 -11.35 -1.71 6.96
N ALA A 180 -11.88 -2.65 6.18
CA ALA A 180 -11.94 -4.05 6.57
C ALA A 180 -10.53 -4.65 6.75
N HIS A 181 -9.61 -4.26 5.86
CA HIS A 181 -8.20 -4.62 5.94
C HIS A 181 -7.34 -3.55 5.24
N THR A 182 -6.10 -3.37 5.68
CA THR A 182 -5.14 -2.48 5.04
C THR A 182 -3.91 -3.25 4.58
N HIS A 183 -3.53 -3.08 3.32
CA HIS A 183 -2.24 -3.49 2.81
C HIS A 183 -1.34 -2.26 2.69
N ILE A 184 -0.25 -2.21 3.44
CA ILE A 184 0.80 -1.20 3.28
C ILE A 184 1.83 -1.77 2.32
N ALA A 185 2.06 -1.08 1.21
CA ALA A 185 2.90 -1.56 0.12
C ALA A 185 4.03 -0.58 -0.20
N SER A 186 5.26 -1.11 -0.36
CA SER A 186 6.43 -0.31 -0.72
C SER A 186 7.30 -1.00 -1.78
N VAL A 187 7.99 -0.21 -2.60
CA VAL A 187 8.98 -0.77 -3.53
C VAL A 187 10.21 -1.24 -2.78
N ILE A 188 10.72 -0.40 -1.88
CA ILE A 188 11.83 -0.77 -0.98
C ILE A 188 11.48 -0.41 0.44
N ALA A 189 11.69 -1.35 1.35
CA ALA A 189 11.56 -1.16 2.79
C ALA A 189 12.90 -1.33 3.49
N SER A 190 13.07 -0.68 4.63
CA SER A 190 14.15 -0.98 5.58
C SER A 190 13.64 -1.90 6.69
N ARG A 191 14.52 -2.77 7.22
CA ARG A 191 14.19 -3.60 8.38
C ARG A 191 13.76 -2.76 9.59
N PRO A 192 14.48 -1.69 9.99
CA PRO A 192 14.03 -0.82 11.09
C PRO A 192 12.65 -0.20 10.86
N GLY A 193 12.33 0.15 9.60
CA GLY A 193 11.02 0.71 9.24
C GLY A 193 9.90 -0.31 9.36
N ILE A 194 10.12 -1.55 8.90
CA ILE A 194 9.16 -2.65 9.08
C ILE A 194 8.90 -2.90 10.55
N GLU A 195 9.93 -3.06 11.38
CA GLU A 195 9.82 -3.29 12.82
C GLU A 195 9.07 -2.18 13.54
N TYR A 196 9.30 -0.92 13.13
CA TYR A 196 8.56 0.22 13.67
C TYR A 196 7.07 0.16 13.33
N VAL A 197 6.72 -0.17 12.08
CA VAL A 197 5.30 -0.29 11.65
C VAL A 197 4.63 -1.46 12.39
N GLU A 198 5.27 -2.62 12.45
CA GLU A 198 4.74 -3.81 13.15
C GLU A 198 4.47 -3.50 14.62
N LYS A 199 5.42 -2.85 15.31
CA LYS A 199 5.28 -2.48 16.71
C LYS A 199 4.16 -1.44 16.92
N THR A 200 4.04 -0.46 16.03
CA THR A 200 3.13 0.68 16.21
C THR A 200 1.70 0.33 15.84
N LEU A 201 1.50 -0.56 14.86
CA LEU A 201 0.18 -0.97 14.38
C LEU A 201 -0.22 -2.36 14.88
N VAL A 202 0.38 -2.82 15.99
CA VAL A 202 0.03 -4.09 16.61
C VAL A 202 -1.47 -4.15 16.92
N GLY A 203 -2.13 -5.25 16.52
CA GLY A 203 -3.58 -5.44 16.72
C GLY A 203 -4.49 -4.77 15.69
N GLN A 204 -3.91 -4.04 14.72
CA GLN A 204 -4.64 -3.54 13.56
C GLN A 204 -4.72 -4.63 12.47
N SER A 205 -5.76 -4.55 11.63
CA SER A 205 -5.92 -5.43 10.46
C SER A 205 -5.04 -4.94 9.31
N VAL A 206 -3.71 -5.19 9.42
CA VAL A 206 -2.71 -4.67 8.47
C VAL A 206 -1.78 -5.78 8.00
N SER A 207 -1.44 -5.76 6.72
CA SER A 207 -0.40 -6.59 6.09
C SER A 207 0.65 -5.71 5.43
N LEU A 208 1.92 -6.11 5.50
CA LEU A 208 3.04 -5.40 4.89
C LEU A 208 3.53 -6.10 3.63
N TRP A 209 3.79 -5.33 2.59
CA TRP A 209 4.28 -5.78 1.29
C TRP A 209 5.45 -4.93 0.85
N THR A 210 6.52 -5.57 0.44
CA THR A 210 7.65 -4.85 -0.17
C THR A 210 8.23 -5.65 -1.33
N ALA A 211 8.65 -4.94 -2.39
CA ALA A 211 9.35 -5.61 -3.47
C ALA A 211 10.76 -6.03 -3.06
N ALA A 212 11.46 -5.21 -2.26
CA ALA A 212 12.75 -5.56 -1.66
C ALA A 212 12.88 -5.05 -0.23
N LEU A 213 13.59 -5.79 0.61
CA LEU A 213 13.91 -5.41 1.99
C LEU A 213 15.40 -5.20 2.15
N ASP A 214 15.81 -4.03 2.62
CA ASP A 214 17.19 -3.67 2.96
C ASP A 214 17.36 -3.60 4.49
N ASP A 215 18.55 -3.93 4.98
CA ASP A 215 18.74 -4.16 6.42
C ASP A 215 18.95 -2.89 7.25
N LYS A 216 19.38 -1.79 6.63
CA LYS A 216 19.90 -0.64 7.36
C LYS A 216 19.31 0.69 6.89
N LEU A 217 19.45 1.69 7.75
CA LEU A 217 19.31 3.11 7.43
C LEU A 217 20.67 3.81 7.60
N THR A 218 20.94 4.78 6.72
CA THR A 218 22.08 5.69 6.93
C THR A 218 21.81 6.66 8.09
N PRO A 219 22.82 7.36 8.63
CA PRO A 219 22.61 8.42 9.63
C PRO A 219 21.63 9.53 9.20
N LYS A 220 21.45 9.72 7.88
CA LYS A 220 20.49 10.67 7.29
C LYS A 220 19.12 10.02 7.02
N LEU A 221 18.86 8.82 7.55
CA LEU A 221 17.61 8.05 7.42
C LEU A 221 17.25 7.65 5.99
N TYR A 222 18.24 7.53 5.10
CA TYR A 222 18.06 6.86 3.80
C TYR A 222 18.18 5.34 3.98
N ILE A 223 17.42 4.60 3.19
CA ILE A 223 17.54 3.12 3.12
C ILE A 223 18.92 2.79 2.54
N ASP A 224 19.63 1.84 3.15
CA ASP A 224 20.97 1.39 2.73
C ASP A 224 20.92 -0.12 2.40
N PRO A 225 21.23 -0.50 1.13
CA PRO A 225 21.72 0.27 0.00
C PRO A 225 20.65 1.16 -0.70
N GLY A 226 19.36 0.89 -0.57
CA GLY A 226 18.26 1.72 -1.04
C GLY A 226 18.26 1.99 -2.55
N LEU A 227 17.73 3.18 -2.92
CA LEU A 227 17.69 3.70 -4.29
C LEU A 227 17.94 5.22 -4.36
N GLY A 228 18.17 5.90 -3.21
CA GLY A 228 18.27 7.35 -3.14
C GLY A 228 16.94 8.04 -2.81
N ASP A 229 16.67 9.25 -3.37
CA ASP A 229 15.39 9.96 -3.20
C ASP A 229 14.46 9.67 -4.38
N ALA A 230 13.42 8.86 -4.13
CA ALA A 230 12.46 8.47 -5.15
C ALA A 230 11.70 9.66 -5.76
N GLY A 231 11.44 10.71 -4.96
CA GLY A 231 10.73 11.91 -5.42
C GLY A 231 11.57 12.71 -6.42
N ASP A 232 12.84 12.88 -6.11
CA ASP A 232 13.77 13.62 -6.96
C ASP A 232 14.13 12.84 -8.23
N LEU A 233 14.28 11.52 -8.14
CA LEU A 233 14.46 10.64 -9.29
C LEU A 233 13.24 10.64 -10.22
N ALA A 234 12.02 10.62 -9.66
CA ALA A 234 10.80 10.59 -10.46
C ALA A 234 10.43 11.94 -11.08
N PHE A 235 10.62 13.06 -10.35
CA PHE A 235 10.05 14.37 -10.70
C PHE A 235 11.03 15.54 -10.67
N GLY A 236 12.28 15.29 -10.34
CA GLY A 236 13.30 16.36 -10.20
C GLY A 236 13.39 16.91 -8.79
N GLY A 237 14.53 17.55 -8.50
CA GLY A 237 14.82 18.11 -7.18
C GLY A 237 13.82 19.16 -6.72
N LYS A 238 13.65 19.29 -5.42
CA LYS A 238 12.86 20.35 -4.77
C LYS A 238 13.70 21.63 -4.72
N ILE A 239 13.04 22.78 -4.83
CA ILE A 239 13.65 24.10 -4.58
C ILE A 239 13.74 24.33 -3.06
#